data_da22441ddb6ec30bb37222d283af6acb
#
_entry.id   da22441ddb6ec30bb37222d283af6acb
#
_cell.length_a   1.000
_cell.length_b   1.000
_cell.length_c   1.000
_cell.angle_alpha   90.00
_cell.angle_beta   90.00
_cell.angle_gamma   90.00
#
_symmetry.space_group_name_H-M   'P 1'
#
loop_
_entity.id
_entity.type
_entity.pdbx_description
1 polymer ?
#
loop_
_entity_poly.entity_id
_entity_poly.type
_entity_poly.pdbx_seq_one_letter_code
_entity_poly.pdbx_strand_id
1 'polypeptide(L)'
;RVFNVAQIVTDTYKAGNDVVVVVSAQGDTTDDLIEKAKEINPSGSKREMDMLLAAGEQISISLLAMAIEKLGFPVVSLLGWQAGFQTNSTYSAARIKRVNTERIRTALDKKRIVVVAGFQGLNRFDDITTLGRGGSDTSAVAIAASMQADLCQIFTDVEGVYTADPRK
;
A
#
# COMPACT_ATOMS: atom_id res chain seq x y z
N ARG A 1 -10.31 14.98 3.05
CA ARG A 1 -9.02 14.64 2.44
C ARG A 1 -9.07 13.30 1.75
N VAL A 2 -9.57 12.28 2.44
CA VAL A 2 -9.69 10.95 1.83
C VAL A 2 -10.59 10.99 0.59
N PHE A 3 -11.63 11.80 0.60
CA PHE A 3 -12.52 11.94 -0.55
C PHE A 3 -11.86 12.64 -1.73
N ASN A 4 -10.89 13.52 -1.50
CA ASN A 4 -10.15 14.12 -2.60
C ASN A 4 -9.34 13.06 -3.35
N VAL A 5 -8.69 12.17 -2.61
CA VAL A 5 -7.95 11.06 -3.19
C VAL A 5 -8.90 10.10 -3.90
N ALA A 6 -10.02 9.76 -3.24
CA ALA A 6 -11.02 8.88 -3.83
C ALA A 6 -11.54 9.46 -5.16
N GLN A 7 -11.71 10.78 -5.24
CA GLN A 7 -12.19 11.43 -6.46
C GLN A 7 -11.17 11.32 -7.59
N ILE A 8 -9.89 11.53 -7.29
CA ILE A 8 -8.82 11.37 -8.29
C ILE A 8 -8.81 9.95 -8.84
N VAL A 9 -8.88 8.97 -7.93
CA VAL A 9 -8.85 7.56 -8.29
C VAL A 9 -10.05 7.17 -9.14
N THR A 10 -11.24 7.58 -8.73
CA THR A 10 -12.47 7.22 -9.48
C THR A 10 -12.53 7.93 -10.82
N ASP A 11 -12.03 9.15 -10.91
CA ASP A 11 -11.96 9.86 -12.20
C ASP A 11 -11.02 9.12 -13.15
N THR A 12 -9.89 8.64 -12.68
CA THR A 12 -8.95 7.85 -13.48
C THR A 12 -9.62 6.55 -13.96
N TYR A 13 -10.34 5.90 -13.06
CA TYR A 13 -11.07 4.67 -13.37
C TYR A 13 -12.16 4.92 -14.41
N LYS A 14 -12.94 6.00 -14.26
CA LYS A 14 -14.02 6.34 -15.19
C LYS A 14 -13.48 6.64 -16.60
N ALA A 15 -12.26 7.09 -16.70
CA ALA A 15 -11.63 7.34 -17.99
C ALA A 15 -11.29 6.06 -18.75
N GLY A 16 -11.57 4.89 -18.17
CA GLY A 16 -11.37 3.60 -18.84
C GLY A 16 -10.11 2.87 -18.44
N ASN A 17 -9.49 3.24 -17.32
CA ASN A 17 -8.23 2.66 -16.88
C ASN A 17 -8.45 1.60 -15.80
N ASP A 18 -7.57 0.61 -15.76
CA ASP A 18 -7.39 -0.23 -14.58
C ASP A 18 -6.52 0.55 -13.59
N VAL A 19 -6.94 0.62 -12.34
CA VAL A 19 -6.27 1.48 -11.37
C VAL A 19 -5.83 0.69 -10.15
N VAL A 20 -4.55 0.81 -9.82
CA VAL A 20 -3.97 0.33 -8.58
C VAL A 20 -3.44 1.54 -7.83
N VAL A 21 -3.90 1.74 -6.61
CA VAL A 21 -3.48 2.85 -5.76
C VAL A 21 -2.66 2.30 -4.62
N VAL A 22 -1.43 2.80 -4.46
CA VAL A 22 -0.58 2.42 -3.33
C VAL A 22 -0.61 3.55 -2.31
N VAL A 23 -0.95 3.21 -1.08
CA VAL A 23 -1.22 4.18 -0.02
C VAL A 23 -0.25 3.99 1.13
N SER A 24 0.28 5.08 1.67
CA SER A 24 1.08 5.05 2.89
C SER A 24 0.21 5.40 4.09
N ALA A 25 0.72 5.11 5.29
CA ALA A 25 0.12 5.60 6.52
C ALA A 25 0.23 7.13 6.56
N GLN A 26 -0.69 7.76 7.26
CA GLN A 26 -0.54 9.18 7.54
C GLN A 26 0.63 9.39 8.48
N GLY A 27 1.40 10.47 8.28
CA GLY A 27 2.62 10.72 9.03
C GLY A 27 2.43 10.70 10.54
N ASP A 28 1.38 11.33 11.01
CA ASP A 28 1.08 11.40 12.45
C ASP A 28 0.81 10.01 13.03
N THR A 29 0.15 9.14 12.26
CA THR A 29 -0.16 7.78 12.71
C THR A 29 1.11 6.98 12.97
N THR A 30 2.05 7.03 12.04
CA THR A 30 3.32 6.31 12.19
C THR A 30 4.08 6.81 13.42
N ASP A 31 4.17 8.12 13.60
CA ASP A 31 4.86 8.72 14.75
C ASP A 31 4.19 8.32 16.06
N ASP A 32 2.87 8.34 16.11
CA ASP A 32 2.11 7.95 17.29
C ASP A 32 2.36 6.48 17.66
N LEU A 33 2.41 5.60 16.66
CA LEU A 33 2.67 4.19 16.89
C LEU A 33 4.08 3.97 17.43
N ILE A 34 5.07 4.65 16.89
CA ILE A 34 6.46 4.58 17.38
C ILE A 34 6.54 5.05 18.82
N GLU A 35 5.85 6.14 19.16
CA GLU A 35 5.84 6.67 20.50
C GLU A 35 5.23 5.71 21.50
N LYS A 36 4.09 5.10 21.14
CA LYS A 36 3.46 4.10 21.99
C LYS A 36 4.36 2.90 22.24
N ALA A 37 5.05 2.46 21.20
CA ALA A 37 5.98 1.35 21.34
C ALA A 37 7.10 1.68 22.33
N LYS A 38 7.64 2.89 22.25
CA LYS A 38 8.72 3.33 23.14
C LYS A 38 8.27 3.45 24.59
N GLU A 39 7.02 3.86 24.81
CA GLU A 39 6.46 3.93 26.16
C GLU A 39 6.38 2.56 26.82
N ILE A 40 6.04 1.55 26.03
CA ILE A 40 5.88 0.18 26.54
C ILE A 40 7.24 -0.51 26.67
N ASN A 41 8.06 -0.41 25.63
CA ASN A 41 9.38 -1.06 25.62
C ASN A 41 10.31 -0.37 24.62
N PRO A 42 11.23 0.49 25.10
CA PRO A 42 12.17 1.16 24.19
C PRO A 42 13.08 0.20 23.44
N SER A 43 13.22 -1.03 23.94
CA SER A 43 14.06 -2.06 23.34
C SER A 43 13.25 -3.15 22.63
N GLY A 44 12.04 -2.85 22.21
CA GLY A 44 11.22 -3.79 21.48
C GLY A 44 11.90 -4.25 20.19
N SER A 45 11.66 -5.50 19.80
CA SER A 45 12.28 -6.06 18.62
C SER A 45 11.79 -5.37 17.34
N LYS A 46 12.64 -5.38 16.34
CA LYS A 46 12.25 -4.82 15.02
C LYS A 46 11.12 -5.61 14.38
N ARG A 47 11.05 -6.92 14.64
CA ARG A 47 9.95 -7.75 14.14
C ARG A 47 8.61 -7.25 14.68
N GLU A 48 8.53 -6.99 15.98
CA GLU A 48 7.27 -6.49 16.57
C GLU A 48 6.98 -5.05 16.15
N MET A 49 8.02 -4.26 15.94
CA MET A 49 7.83 -2.91 15.41
C MET A 49 7.24 -2.96 13.99
N ASP A 50 7.70 -3.88 13.16
CA ASP A 50 7.14 -4.04 11.81
C ASP A 50 5.66 -4.46 11.86
N MET A 51 5.32 -5.37 12.77
CA MET A 51 3.94 -5.77 12.98
C MET A 51 3.08 -4.57 13.35
N LEU A 52 3.58 -3.73 14.24
CA LEU A 52 2.86 -2.55 14.70
C LEU A 52 2.70 -1.50 13.59
N LEU A 53 3.80 -1.17 12.91
CA LEU A 53 3.79 -0.08 11.92
C LEU A 53 2.93 -0.41 10.71
N ALA A 54 2.82 -1.69 10.36
CA ALA A 54 1.98 -2.11 9.23
C ALA A 54 0.50 -1.78 9.45
N ALA A 55 0.07 -1.60 10.71
CA ALA A 55 -1.31 -1.22 11.00
C ALA A 55 -1.66 0.16 10.47
N GLY A 56 -0.68 1.04 10.31
CA GLY A 56 -0.91 2.38 9.80
C GLY A 56 -1.48 2.38 8.39
N GLU A 57 -0.86 1.61 7.49
CA GLU A 57 -1.35 1.49 6.12
C GLU A 57 -2.68 0.76 6.07
N GLN A 58 -2.89 -0.21 6.94
CA GLN A 58 -4.17 -0.91 6.99
C GLN A 58 -5.32 0.04 7.25
N ILE A 59 -5.14 0.98 8.17
CA ILE A 59 -6.14 2.02 8.45
C ILE A 59 -6.38 2.85 7.19
N SER A 60 -5.31 3.30 6.54
CA SER A 60 -5.42 4.18 5.37
C SER A 60 -6.12 3.50 4.19
N ILE A 61 -5.76 2.25 3.88
CA ILE A 61 -6.38 1.56 2.74
C ILE A 61 -7.85 1.28 2.99
N SER A 62 -8.21 0.95 4.21
CA SER A 62 -9.60 0.67 4.56
C SER A 62 -10.47 1.90 4.41
N LEU A 63 -10.01 3.04 4.90
CA LEU A 63 -10.76 4.29 4.82
C LEU A 63 -10.88 4.76 3.37
N LEU A 64 -9.82 4.65 2.58
CA LEU A 64 -9.90 5.02 1.17
C LEU A 64 -10.84 4.11 0.41
N ALA A 65 -10.78 2.80 0.66
CA ALA A 65 -11.70 1.87 0.00
C ALA A 65 -13.16 2.20 0.33
N MET A 66 -13.44 2.52 1.59
CA MET A 66 -14.80 2.92 1.98
C MET A 66 -15.24 4.21 1.30
N ALA A 67 -14.33 5.16 1.11
CA ALA A 67 -14.65 6.40 0.40
C ALA A 67 -14.96 6.12 -1.07
N ILE A 68 -14.20 5.22 -1.70
CA ILE A 68 -14.44 4.82 -3.09
C ILE A 68 -15.80 4.12 -3.23
N GLU A 69 -16.13 3.23 -2.28
CA GLU A 69 -17.44 2.59 -2.24
C GLU A 69 -18.56 3.63 -2.11
N LYS A 70 -18.35 4.63 -1.29
CA LYS A 70 -19.35 5.70 -1.11
C LYS A 70 -19.60 6.45 -2.41
N LEU A 71 -18.59 6.58 -3.25
CA LEU A 71 -18.74 7.21 -4.57
C LEU A 71 -19.36 6.27 -5.60
N GLY A 72 -19.63 5.00 -5.25
CA GLY A 72 -20.35 4.06 -6.10
C GLY A 72 -19.47 3.19 -7.01
N PHE A 73 -18.20 3.02 -6.68
CA PHE A 73 -17.27 2.26 -7.51
C PHE A 73 -16.82 0.96 -6.83
N PRO A 74 -16.62 -0.11 -7.63
CA PRO A 74 -16.13 -1.37 -7.07
C PRO A 74 -14.66 -1.23 -6.68
N VAL A 75 -14.32 -1.72 -5.49
CA VAL A 75 -12.98 -1.54 -4.92
C VAL A 75 -12.65 -2.70 -4.00
N VAL A 76 -11.37 -3.02 -3.88
CA VAL A 76 -10.87 -3.94 -2.87
C VAL A 76 -9.58 -3.38 -2.28
N SER A 77 -9.43 -3.45 -0.97
CA SER A 77 -8.20 -3.08 -0.28
C SER A 77 -7.37 -4.34 0.00
N LEU A 78 -6.07 -4.24 -0.17
CA LEU A 78 -5.13 -5.35 0.05
C LEU A 78 -3.97 -4.86 0.89
N LEU A 79 -3.65 -5.61 1.94
CA LEU A 79 -2.40 -5.44 2.66
C LEU A 79 -1.23 -5.79 1.74
N GLY A 80 -0.02 -5.38 2.10
CA GLY A 80 1.15 -5.65 1.27
C GLY A 80 1.33 -7.13 0.96
N TRP A 81 1.16 -8.00 1.97
CA TRP A 81 1.29 -9.44 1.75
C TRP A 81 0.16 -10.00 0.87
N GLN A 82 -1.05 -9.46 1.01
CA GLN A 82 -2.18 -9.88 0.15
C GLN A 82 -1.95 -9.46 -1.30
N ALA A 83 -1.30 -8.33 -1.50
CA ALA A 83 -0.96 -7.83 -2.83
C ALA A 83 0.23 -8.58 -3.44
N GLY A 84 0.90 -9.43 -2.66
CA GLY A 84 1.95 -10.29 -3.16
C GLY A 84 3.37 -9.80 -2.97
N PHE A 85 3.60 -8.78 -2.13
CA PHE A 85 4.95 -8.30 -1.84
C PHE A 85 5.71 -9.30 -0.99
N GLN A 86 6.76 -9.89 -1.57
CA GLN A 86 7.65 -10.81 -0.88
C GLN A 86 8.99 -10.13 -0.66
N THR A 87 9.46 -10.15 0.60
CA THR A 87 10.66 -9.43 0.99
C THR A 87 11.71 -10.37 1.61
N ASN A 88 12.91 -9.83 1.80
CA ASN A 88 13.89 -10.49 2.64
C ASN A 88 13.51 -10.32 4.12
N SER A 89 14.32 -10.85 5.02
CA SER A 89 14.01 -10.86 6.46
C SER A 89 14.76 -9.80 7.26
N THR A 90 15.12 -8.69 6.61
CA THR A 90 15.72 -7.56 7.31
C THR A 90 14.60 -6.67 7.84
N TYR A 91 14.18 -6.93 9.08
CA TYR A 91 13.09 -6.16 9.69
C TYR A 91 13.44 -4.67 9.75
N SER A 92 12.44 -3.82 9.52
CA SER A 92 12.55 -2.36 9.49
C SER A 92 13.33 -1.79 8.29
N ALA A 93 13.92 -2.64 7.48
CA ALA A 93 14.69 -2.22 6.30
C ALA A 93 14.64 -3.31 5.21
N ALA A 94 13.49 -3.96 5.08
CA ALA A 94 13.33 -5.06 4.13
C ALA A 94 13.42 -4.57 2.69
N ARG A 95 13.80 -5.47 1.82
CA ARG A 95 13.84 -5.23 0.37
C ARG A 95 12.86 -6.16 -0.31
N ILE A 96 12.16 -5.63 -1.30
CA ILE A 96 11.25 -6.43 -2.12
C ILE A 96 12.07 -7.39 -2.97
N LYS A 97 11.80 -8.68 -2.84
CA LYS A 97 12.43 -9.70 -3.66
C LYS A 97 11.58 -10.02 -4.89
N ARG A 98 10.26 -9.93 -4.73
CA ARG A 98 9.32 -10.31 -5.77
C ARG A 98 7.95 -9.76 -5.45
N VAL A 99 7.17 -9.47 -6.49
CA VAL A 99 5.75 -9.14 -6.35
C VAL A 99 4.96 -10.21 -7.11
N ASN A 100 4.18 -10.99 -6.38
CA ASN A 100 3.26 -11.94 -7.01
C ASN A 100 1.97 -11.19 -7.30
N THR A 101 1.78 -10.80 -8.55
CA THR A 101 0.68 -9.92 -8.95
C THR A 101 -0.65 -10.63 -9.18
N GLU A 102 -0.74 -11.92 -8.91
CA GLU A 102 -1.93 -12.71 -9.22
C GLU A 102 -3.19 -12.15 -8.58
N ARG A 103 -3.13 -11.80 -7.30
CA ARG A 103 -4.29 -11.28 -6.57
C ARG A 103 -4.73 -9.93 -7.13
N ILE A 104 -3.78 -9.06 -7.46
CA ILE A 104 -4.08 -7.76 -8.06
C ILE A 104 -4.71 -7.96 -9.42
N ARG A 105 -4.14 -8.82 -10.25
CA ARG A 105 -4.64 -9.06 -11.59
C ARG A 105 -6.06 -9.63 -11.57
N THR A 106 -6.33 -10.56 -10.66
CA THR A 106 -7.67 -11.11 -10.50
C THR A 106 -8.69 -10.02 -10.17
N ALA A 107 -8.34 -9.11 -9.27
CA ALA A 107 -9.22 -8.01 -8.89
C ALA A 107 -9.46 -7.05 -10.05
N LEU A 108 -8.41 -6.71 -10.80
CA LEU A 108 -8.54 -5.85 -11.98
C LEU A 108 -9.40 -6.49 -13.06
N ASP A 109 -9.27 -7.80 -13.26
CA ASP A 109 -10.09 -8.53 -14.22
C ASP A 109 -11.58 -8.49 -13.84
N LYS A 110 -11.88 -8.38 -12.56
CA LYS A 110 -13.25 -8.19 -12.06
C LYS A 110 -13.68 -6.72 -12.07
N LYS A 111 -12.89 -5.86 -12.68
CA LYS A 111 -13.17 -4.43 -12.81
C LYS A 111 -13.23 -3.70 -11.47
N ARG A 112 -12.41 -4.14 -10.50
CA ARG A 112 -12.29 -3.45 -9.23
C ARG A 112 -11.10 -2.51 -9.23
N ILE A 113 -11.26 -1.39 -8.55
CA ILE A 113 -10.13 -0.54 -8.17
C ILE A 113 -9.40 -1.26 -7.05
N VAL A 114 -8.07 -1.32 -7.12
CA VAL A 114 -7.27 -2.02 -6.11
C VAL A 114 -6.51 -1.00 -5.29
N VAL A 115 -6.72 -1.02 -3.97
CA VAL A 115 -6.04 -0.14 -3.02
C VAL A 115 -5.05 -0.98 -2.23
N VAL A 116 -3.78 -0.67 -2.33
CA VAL A 116 -2.70 -1.50 -1.76
C VAL A 116 -1.98 -0.75 -0.67
N ALA A 117 -1.72 -1.43 0.45
CA ALA A 117 -0.88 -0.90 1.50
C ALA A 117 0.58 -0.91 1.04
N GLY A 118 1.18 0.26 0.95
CA GLY A 118 2.59 0.40 0.65
C GLY A 118 3.48 0.13 1.86
N PHE A 119 4.79 0.20 1.67
CA PHE A 119 5.77 0.13 2.75
C PHE A 119 5.94 -1.25 3.40
N GLN A 120 5.14 -2.22 3.09
CA GLN A 120 5.09 -3.49 3.81
C GLN A 120 5.09 -4.70 2.89
N GLY A 121 5.49 -5.83 3.41
CA GLY A 121 5.45 -7.10 2.71
C GLY A 121 5.52 -8.27 3.67
N LEU A 122 5.83 -9.44 3.14
CA LEU A 122 5.90 -10.68 3.90
C LEU A 122 7.22 -11.39 3.58
N ASN A 123 7.91 -11.87 4.61
CA ASN A 123 9.14 -12.64 4.40
C ASN A 123 8.85 -14.14 4.31
N ARG A 124 9.90 -14.95 4.19
CA ARG A 124 9.76 -16.40 4.05
C ARG A 124 9.23 -17.10 5.29
N PHE A 125 9.21 -16.43 6.42
CA PHE A 125 8.65 -16.95 7.67
C PHE A 125 7.21 -16.54 7.89
N ASP A 126 6.61 -15.89 6.88
CA ASP A 126 5.25 -15.33 6.95
C ASP A 126 5.15 -14.21 7.99
N ASP A 127 6.25 -13.54 8.27
CA ASP A 127 6.25 -12.35 9.11
C ASP A 127 6.06 -11.10 8.26
N ILE A 128 5.30 -10.16 8.81
CA ILE A 128 5.15 -8.85 8.19
C ILE A 128 6.48 -8.10 8.34
N THR A 129 6.93 -7.51 7.24
CA THR A 129 8.14 -6.69 7.20
C THR A 129 7.78 -5.30 6.72
N THR A 130 8.54 -4.30 7.16
CA THR A 130 8.44 -2.96 6.59
C THR A 130 9.70 -2.64 5.80
N LEU A 131 9.50 -1.89 4.72
CA LEU A 131 10.58 -1.52 3.83
C LEU A 131 11.39 -0.39 4.43
N GLY A 132 12.58 -0.19 3.92
CA GLY A 132 13.41 0.91 4.33
C GLY A 132 12.91 2.25 3.78
N ARG A 133 13.81 3.21 3.73
CA ARG A 133 13.53 4.56 3.27
C ARG A 133 12.91 4.54 1.88
N GLY A 134 11.89 5.37 1.67
CA GLY A 134 11.20 5.44 0.39
C GLY A 134 10.22 4.29 0.16
N GLY A 135 9.81 3.60 1.23
CA GLY A 135 9.06 2.35 1.16
C GLY A 135 7.81 2.38 0.29
N SER A 136 6.95 3.40 0.43
CA SER A 136 5.72 3.45 -0.39
C SER A 136 6.01 3.75 -1.85
N ASP A 137 7.00 4.61 -2.13
CA ASP A 137 7.47 4.85 -3.50
C ASP A 137 7.99 3.54 -4.10
N THR A 138 8.79 2.81 -3.34
CA THR A 138 9.35 1.53 -3.77
C THR A 138 8.24 0.53 -4.06
N SER A 139 7.22 0.48 -3.21
CA SER A 139 6.06 -0.40 -3.43
C SER A 139 5.33 -0.04 -4.74
N ALA A 140 5.09 1.24 -4.97
CA ALA A 140 4.40 1.70 -6.17
C ALA A 140 5.19 1.37 -7.44
N VAL A 141 6.48 1.63 -7.42
CA VAL A 141 7.35 1.35 -8.57
C VAL A 141 7.42 -0.15 -8.84
N ALA A 142 7.51 -0.96 -7.78
CA ALA A 142 7.57 -2.41 -7.93
C ALA A 142 6.29 -2.98 -8.55
N ILE A 143 5.12 -2.49 -8.13
CA ILE A 143 3.86 -2.90 -8.74
C ILE A 143 3.81 -2.46 -10.20
N ALA A 144 4.14 -1.22 -10.47
CA ALA A 144 4.10 -0.69 -11.83
C ALA A 144 4.98 -1.51 -12.77
N ALA A 145 6.19 -1.86 -12.33
CA ALA A 145 7.09 -2.68 -13.13
C ALA A 145 6.55 -4.10 -13.30
N SER A 146 6.06 -4.72 -12.23
CA SER A 146 5.57 -6.10 -12.27
C SER A 146 4.30 -6.25 -13.09
N MET A 147 3.47 -5.22 -13.12
CA MET A 147 2.23 -5.21 -13.88
C MET A 147 2.40 -4.63 -15.28
N GLN A 148 3.60 -4.15 -15.61
CA GLN A 148 3.86 -3.46 -16.87
C GLN A 148 2.90 -2.30 -17.08
N ALA A 149 2.77 -1.48 -16.06
CA ALA A 149 1.86 -0.33 -16.08
C ALA A 149 2.31 0.69 -17.13
N ASP A 150 1.35 1.32 -17.77
CA ASP A 150 1.63 2.37 -18.75
C ASP A 150 2.06 3.66 -18.07
N LEU A 151 1.61 3.88 -16.85
CA LEU A 151 1.89 5.11 -16.12
C LEU A 151 1.97 4.81 -14.63
N CYS A 152 2.98 5.38 -13.99
CA CYS A 152 3.10 5.38 -12.54
C CYS A 152 3.25 6.82 -12.08
N GLN A 153 2.24 7.31 -11.36
CA GLN A 153 2.22 8.68 -10.86
C GLN A 153 2.42 8.69 -9.35
N ILE A 154 3.25 9.60 -8.87
CA ILE A 154 3.51 9.75 -7.45
C ILE A 154 3.00 11.12 -7.00
N PHE A 155 2.08 11.12 -6.03
CA PHE A 155 1.48 12.34 -5.49
C PHE A 155 2.08 12.61 -4.12
N THR A 156 2.98 13.56 -4.03
CA THR A 156 3.72 13.84 -2.79
C THR A 156 2.95 14.73 -1.81
N ASP A 157 1.97 15.47 -2.31
CA ASP A 157 1.25 16.44 -1.49
C ASP A 157 -0.13 15.96 -1.05
N VAL A 158 -0.46 14.71 -1.35
CA VAL A 158 -1.77 14.16 -1.01
C VAL A 158 -1.59 12.87 -0.23
N GLU A 159 -1.17 13.01 1.00
CA GLU A 159 -1.09 11.92 1.97
C GLU A 159 -0.33 10.69 1.51
N GLY A 160 0.68 10.88 0.67
CA GLY A 160 1.51 9.77 0.25
C GLY A 160 0.79 8.73 -0.60
N VAL A 161 -0.14 9.15 -1.43
CA VAL A 161 -0.86 8.26 -2.33
C VAL A 161 -0.10 8.11 -3.63
N TYR A 162 0.03 6.88 -4.10
CA TYR A 162 0.72 6.55 -5.34
C TYR A 162 -0.22 5.77 -6.23
N THR A 163 -0.31 6.16 -7.50
CA THR A 163 -1.22 5.56 -8.46
C THR A 163 -0.45 4.91 -9.60
N ALA A 164 -0.80 3.68 -9.93
CA ALA A 164 -0.28 3.00 -11.11
C ALA A 164 -1.46 2.61 -12.00
N ASP A 165 -1.28 2.79 -13.30
CA ASP A 165 -2.30 2.45 -14.27
C ASP A 165 -1.76 1.34 -15.17
N PRO A 166 -2.08 0.08 -14.86
CA PRO A 166 -1.45 -1.04 -15.56
C PRO A 166 -2.06 -1.36 -16.92
N ARG A 167 -3.17 -0.75 -17.28
CA ARG A 167 -3.88 -1.16 -18.47
C ARG A 167 -3.58 -0.31 -19.68
N LYS A 168 -3.23 0.89 -19.46
CA LYS A 168 -3.07 1.80 -20.54
C LYS A 168 -1.86 1.54 -21.38
#